data_e8b3ab81c84e158ac59d38cc64c480ec
#
_entry.id   e8b3ab81c84e158ac59d38cc64c480ec
#
_cell.length_a   1.000
_cell.length_b   1.000
_cell.length_c   1.000
_cell.angle_alpha   90.00
_cell.angle_beta   90.00
_cell.angle_gamma   90.00
#
_symmetry.space_group_name_H-M   'P 1'
#
loop_
_entity.id
_entity.type
_entity.pdbx_description
1 polymer ?
#
loop_
_entity_poly.entity_id
_entity_poly.type
_entity_poly.pdbx_seq_one_letter_code
_entity_poly.pdbx_strand_id
1 'polypeptide(L)'
;MVRKEAIREKILDLGADVCGFGGVERFAEAPTNFRPIDLFPDCKSVIAVGIALPKGLLRVEPRLLYGHFNADVVHKVDSIVFSAAKIIEKEYNEICVPIPSDGP
;
A
#
# COMPACT_ATOMS: atom_id res chain seq x y z
N MET A 1 16.91 9.28 -3.57
CA MET A 1 17.10 8.45 -4.75
C MET A 1 16.07 8.76 -5.80
N VAL A 2 16.53 8.95 -7.02
CA VAL A 2 15.67 9.31 -8.13
C VAL A 2 14.57 8.28 -8.37
N ARG A 3 14.94 6.99 -8.28
CA ARG A 3 14.01 5.90 -8.53
C ARG A 3 12.86 5.88 -7.52
N LYS A 4 13.19 6.10 -6.25
CA LYS A 4 12.20 6.12 -5.17
C LYS A 4 11.20 7.26 -5.35
N GLU A 5 11.70 8.45 -5.68
CA GLU A 5 10.84 9.61 -5.90
C GLU A 5 9.95 9.43 -7.12
N ALA A 6 10.48 8.85 -8.20
CA ALA A 6 9.71 8.59 -9.40
C ALA A 6 8.58 7.60 -9.12
N ILE A 7 8.85 6.56 -8.34
CA ILE A 7 7.82 5.58 -7.97
C ILE A 7 6.75 6.25 -7.10
N ARG A 8 7.16 7.08 -6.14
CA ARG A 8 6.23 7.81 -5.28
C ARG A 8 5.28 8.66 -6.10
N GLU A 9 5.80 9.41 -7.06
CA GLU A 9 4.98 10.26 -7.91
C GLU A 9 3.94 9.45 -8.69
N LYS A 10 4.34 8.31 -9.23
CA LYS A 10 3.42 7.46 -9.98
C LYS A 10 2.30 6.93 -9.08
N ILE A 11 2.62 6.55 -7.85
CA ILE A 11 1.64 6.04 -6.90
C ILE A 11 0.68 7.15 -6.49
N LEU A 12 1.19 8.35 -6.22
CA LEU A 12 0.33 9.49 -5.89
C LEU A 12 -0.57 9.85 -7.07
N ASP A 13 -0.05 9.78 -8.29
CA ASP A 13 -0.84 10.05 -9.49
C ASP A 13 -1.96 9.03 -9.70
N LEU A 14 -1.81 7.83 -9.17
CA LEU A 14 -2.86 6.82 -9.22
C LEU A 14 -4.01 7.10 -8.24
N GLY A 15 -3.81 8.07 -7.34
CA GLY A 15 -4.85 8.47 -6.41
C GLY A 15 -4.52 8.27 -4.94
N ALA A 16 -3.32 7.82 -4.61
CA ALA A 16 -2.91 7.69 -3.21
C ALA A 16 -2.66 9.06 -2.59
N ASP A 17 -2.97 9.19 -1.31
CA ASP A 17 -2.69 10.41 -0.58
C ASP A 17 -1.33 10.37 0.09
N VAL A 18 -0.86 9.17 0.44
CA VAL A 18 0.45 8.97 1.04
C VAL A 18 1.11 7.73 0.49
N CYS A 19 2.44 7.75 0.49
CA CYS A 19 3.24 6.63 0.03
C CYS A 19 4.56 6.64 0.79
N GLY A 20 4.88 5.53 1.44
CA GLY A 20 6.10 5.38 2.22
C GLY A 20 6.90 4.18 1.78
N PHE A 21 8.19 4.20 2.09
CA PHE A 21 9.12 3.13 1.72
C PHE A 21 9.90 2.68 2.94
N GLY A 22 10.18 1.39 3.01
CA GLY A 22 11.01 0.84 4.08
C GLY A 22 11.71 -0.41 3.61
N GLY A 23 12.93 -0.66 4.14
CA GLY A 23 13.63 -1.91 3.87
C GLY A 23 13.07 -3.03 4.72
N VAL A 24 13.31 -4.28 4.29
CA VAL A 24 12.79 -5.45 5.02
C VAL A 24 13.41 -5.60 6.40
N GLU A 25 14.58 -5.01 6.64
CA GLU A 25 15.22 -5.06 7.95
C GLU A 25 14.38 -4.40 9.05
N ARG A 26 13.46 -3.52 8.67
CA ARG A 26 12.55 -2.89 9.62
C ARG A 26 11.52 -3.85 10.20
N PHE A 27 11.39 -5.02 9.58
CA PHE A 27 10.43 -6.03 9.99
C PHE A 27 11.11 -7.22 10.68
N ALA A 28 12.37 -7.07 11.04
CA ALA A 28 13.15 -8.19 11.62
C ALA A 28 12.53 -8.74 12.91
N GLU A 29 11.86 -7.89 13.68
CA GLU A 29 11.26 -8.30 14.95
C GLU A 29 9.78 -8.69 14.83
N ALA A 30 9.22 -8.66 13.63
CA ALA A 30 7.86 -9.12 13.42
C ALA A 30 7.79 -10.64 13.63
N PRO A 31 6.64 -11.16 14.10
CA PRO A 31 6.50 -12.60 14.32
C PRO A 31 6.72 -13.40 13.03
N THR A 32 7.23 -14.62 13.19
CA THR A 32 7.39 -15.53 12.07
C THR A 32 6.06 -15.69 11.34
N ASN A 33 6.09 -15.74 10.02
CA ASN A 33 4.96 -15.79 9.11
C ASN A 33 4.22 -14.46 8.94
N PHE A 34 4.69 -13.39 9.61
CA PHE A 34 4.13 -12.04 9.46
C PHE A 34 5.15 -11.05 8.92
N ARG A 35 6.31 -11.54 8.47
CA ARG A 35 7.34 -10.69 7.87
C ARG A 35 7.19 -10.69 6.35
N PRO A 36 7.57 -9.60 5.67
CA PRO A 36 7.53 -9.58 4.21
C PRO A 36 8.27 -10.72 3.55
N ILE A 37 9.41 -11.13 4.12
CA ILE A 37 10.21 -12.23 3.57
C ILE A 37 9.54 -13.59 3.74
N ASP A 38 8.57 -13.71 4.62
CA ASP A 38 7.83 -14.97 4.78
C ASP A 38 6.88 -15.20 3.61
N LEU A 39 6.35 -14.12 3.03
CA LEU A 39 5.51 -14.20 1.86
C LEU A 39 6.34 -14.21 0.57
N PHE A 40 7.38 -13.40 0.54
CA PHE A 40 8.22 -13.23 -0.65
C PHE A 40 9.69 -13.20 -0.20
N PRO A 41 10.36 -14.37 -0.20
CA PRO A 41 11.74 -14.47 0.35
C PRO A 41 12.76 -13.51 -0.25
N ASP A 42 12.61 -13.16 -1.53
CA ASP A 42 13.53 -12.23 -2.19
C ASP A 42 13.19 -10.77 -1.94
N CYS A 43 12.21 -10.48 -1.12
CA CYS A 43 11.78 -9.13 -0.82
C CYS A 43 12.91 -8.32 -0.17
N LYS A 44 13.15 -7.13 -0.68
CA LYS A 44 14.16 -6.21 -0.12
C LYS A 44 13.55 -4.94 0.43
N SER A 45 12.41 -4.54 -0.09
CA SER A 45 11.76 -3.30 0.30
C SER A 45 10.25 -3.47 0.34
N VAL A 46 9.62 -2.64 1.16
CA VAL A 46 8.17 -2.59 1.27
C VAL A 46 7.72 -1.19 0.92
N ILE A 47 6.66 -1.09 0.15
CA ILE A 47 6.04 0.19 -0.20
C ILE A 47 4.66 0.21 0.43
N ALA A 48 4.39 1.23 1.24
CA ALA A 48 3.09 1.41 1.89
C ALA A 48 2.32 2.51 1.19
N VAL A 49 1.05 2.27 0.92
CA VAL A 49 0.18 3.19 0.21
C VAL A 49 -1.05 3.45 1.06
N GLY A 50 -1.48 4.71 1.13
CA GLY A 50 -2.65 5.05 1.91
C GLY A 50 -3.54 6.07 1.22
N ILE A 51 -4.83 6.01 1.56
CA ILE A 51 -5.83 6.98 1.14
C ILE A 51 -6.50 7.55 2.38
N ALA A 52 -6.59 8.88 2.44
CA ALA A 52 -7.23 9.56 3.56
C ALA A 52 -8.75 9.56 3.38
N LEU A 53 -9.47 9.35 4.47
CA LEU A 53 -10.92 9.51 4.48
C LEU A 53 -11.26 10.96 4.80
N PRO A 54 -12.38 11.49 4.28
CA PRO A 54 -12.84 12.82 4.69
C PRO A 54 -13.07 12.87 6.19
N LYS A 55 -12.62 13.95 6.83
CA LYS A 55 -12.76 14.10 8.27
C LYS A 55 -14.21 14.07 8.75
N GLY A 56 -15.13 14.49 7.89
CA GLY A 56 -16.55 14.48 8.23
C GLY A 56 -17.10 13.10 8.60
N LEU A 57 -16.50 12.03 8.07
CA LEU A 57 -16.96 10.68 8.38
C LEU A 57 -16.76 10.31 9.84
N LEU A 58 -15.81 10.97 10.52
CA LEU A 58 -15.54 10.71 11.94
C LEU A 58 -16.40 11.55 12.86
N ARG A 59 -17.18 12.48 12.31
CA ARG A 59 -17.95 13.44 13.08
C ARG A 59 -19.45 13.17 13.09
N VAL A 60 -19.88 12.10 12.46
CA VAL A 60 -21.29 11.76 12.36
C VAL A 60 -21.60 10.42 13.02
N GLU A 61 -22.84 10.32 13.48
CA GLU A 61 -23.40 9.06 13.97
C GLU A 61 -24.63 8.76 13.12
N PRO A 62 -24.95 7.51 12.87
CA PRO A 62 -24.22 6.31 13.27
C PRO A 62 -22.98 6.07 12.39
N ARG A 63 -22.12 5.16 12.82
CA ARG A 63 -20.89 4.82 12.13
C ARG A 63 -21.11 4.07 10.81
N LEU A 64 -22.35 3.93 10.39
CA LEU A 64 -22.67 3.28 9.12
C LEU A 64 -21.98 3.95 7.93
N LEU A 65 -21.95 5.30 7.95
CA LEU A 65 -21.31 6.03 6.86
C LEU A 65 -19.81 5.75 6.80
N TYR A 66 -19.18 5.74 7.96
CA TYR A 66 -17.77 5.41 8.05
C TYR A 66 -17.50 3.99 7.52
N GLY A 67 -18.29 3.02 7.97
CA GLY A 67 -18.11 1.63 7.53
C GLY A 67 -18.28 1.47 6.03
N HIS A 68 -19.28 2.13 5.46
CA HIS A 68 -19.53 2.07 4.02
C HIS A 68 -18.34 2.60 3.22
N PHE A 69 -17.88 3.81 3.56
CA PHE A 69 -16.79 4.43 2.80
C PHE A 69 -15.44 3.80 3.08
N ASN A 70 -15.25 3.25 4.28
CA ASN A 70 -14.03 2.52 4.58
C ASN A 70 -13.90 1.28 3.68
N ALA A 71 -15.02 0.56 3.46
CA ALA A 71 -15.01 -0.58 2.56
C ALA A 71 -14.71 -0.15 1.11
N ASP A 72 -15.25 0.98 0.69
CA ASP A 72 -14.98 1.52 -0.63
C ASP A 72 -13.51 1.89 -0.80
N VAL A 73 -12.91 2.48 0.23
CA VAL A 73 -11.50 2.86 0.21
C VAL A 73 -10.59 1.63 0.14
N VAL A 74 -10.96 0.54 0.80
CA VAL A 74 -10.20 -0.71 0.72
C VAL A 74 -10.04 -1.14 -0.74
N HIS A 75 -11.14 -1.10 -1.51
CA HIS A 75 -11.09 -1.45 -2.93
C HIS A 75 -10.24 -0.48 -3.74
N LYS A 76 -10.32 0.80 -3.42
CA LYS A 76 -9.52 1.81 -4.11
C LYS A 76 -8.03 1.63 -3.85
N VAL A 77 -7.67 1.37 -2.60
CA VAL A 77 -6.27 1.12 -2.24
C VAL A 77 -5.74 -0.13 -2.94
N ASP A 78 -6.53 -1.19 -2.95
CA ASP A 78 -6.13 -2.44 -3.61
C ASP A 78 -5.90 -2.21 -5.11
N SER A 79 -6.75 -1.42 -5.75
CA SER A 79 -6.59 -1.10 -7.17
C SER A 79 -5.31 -0.32 -7.42
N ILE A 80 -5.01 0.66 -6.56
CA ILE A 80 -3.78 1.45 -6.69
C ILE A 80 -2.55 0.56 -6.51
N VAL A 81 -2.56 -0.29 -5.50
CA VAL A 81 -1.44 -1.19 -5.20
C VAL A 81 -1.22 -2.16 -6.36
N PHE A 82 -2.28 -2.72 -6.91
CA PHE A 82 -2.18 -3.62 -8.05
C PHE A 82 -1.58 -2.91 -9.27
N SER A 83 -2.09 -1.72 -9.58
CA SER A 83 -1.59 -0.94 -10.72
C SER A 83 -0.13 -0.52 -10.51
N ALA A 84 0.21 -0.12 -9.29
CA ALA A 84 1.58 0.26 -8.96
C ALA A 84 2.54 -0.91 -9.14
N ALA A 85 2.14 -2.11 -8.70
CA ALA A 85 2.96 -3.30 -8.86
C ALA A 85 3.25 -3.57 -10.34
N LYS A 86 2.25 -3.45 -11.20
CA LYS A 86 2.43 -3.64 -12.64
C LYS A 86 3.39 -2.61 -13.24
N ILE A 87 3.26 -1.36 -12.82
CA ILE A 87 4.15 -0.29 -13.31
C ILE A 87 5.58 -0.55 -12.89
N ILE A 88 5.79 -0.91 -11.64
CA ILE A 88 7.14 -1.18 -11.11
C ILE A 88 7.78 -2.32 -11.86
N GLU A 89 7.04 -3.41 -12.08
CA GLU A 89 7.59 -4.55 -12.81
C GLU A 89 7.95 -4.18 -14.25
N LYS A 90 7.08 -3.41 -14.90
CA LYS A 90 7.29 -3.04 -16.29
C LYS A 90 8.44 -2.06 -16.48
N GLU A 91 8.50 -1.03 -15.65
CA GLU A 91 9.46 0.06 -15.84
C GLU A 91 10.81 -0.17 -15.20
N TYR A 92 10.86 -0.96 -14.13
CA TYR A 92 12.10 -1.18 -13.38
C TYR A 92 12.62 -2.61 -13.43
N ASN A 93 11.90 -3.47 -14.14
CA ASN A 93 12.28 -4.88 -14.29
C ASN A 93 12.50 -5.58 -12.94
N GLU A 94 11.60 -5.28 -11.99
CA GLU A 94 11.63 -5.86 -10.65
C GLU A 94 10.39 -6.71 -10.46
N ILE A 95 10.41 -7.61 -9.47
CA ILE A 95 9.22 -8.36 -9.08
C ILE A 95 8.56 -7.60 -7.93
N CYS A 96 7.26 -7.37 -8.04
CA CYS A 96 6.52 -6.63 -7.03
C CYS A 96 5.23 -7.37 -6.69
N VAL A 97 5.07 -7.76 -5.43
CA VAL A 97 3.91 -8.51 -4.97
C VAL A 97 2.91 -7.55 -4.34
N PRO A 98 1.71 -7.37 -4.94
CA PRO A 98 0.69 -6.52 -4.32
C PRO A 98 0.00 -7.29 -3.18
N ILE A 99 -0.20 -6.59 -2.06
CA ILE A 99 -0.84 -7.17 -0.88
C ILE A 99 -2.18 -6.48 -0.67
N PRO A 100 -3.27 -7.23 -0.53
CA PRO A 100 -4.58 -6.62 -0.30
C PRO A 100 -4.68 -5.97 1.08
N SER A 101 -5.50 -4.92 1.16
CA SER A 101 -5.66 -4.17 2.41
C SER A 101 -6.22 -5.03 3.55
N ASP A 102 -6.98 -6.05 3.23
CA ASP A 102 -7.58 -6.94 4.24
C ASP A 102 -6.59 -8.02 4.70
N GLY A 103 -5.37 -7.94 4.22
CA GLY A 103 -4.33 -8.89 4.58
C GLY A 103 -4.28 -10.08 3.63
N PRO A 104 -3.25 -10.86 3.75
CA PRO A 104 -3.10 -12.05 2.91
C PRO A 104 -4.09 -13.14 3.30
#